data_53d793a80082c03c3401b7f6b6029af6
#
_entry.id   53d793a80082c03c3401b7f6b6029af6
#
_cell.length_a   1.000
_cell.length_b   1.000
_cell.length_c   1.000
_cell.angle_alpha   90.00
_cell.angle_beta   90.00
_cell.angle_gamma   90.00
#
_symmetry.space_group_name_H-M   'P 1'
#
loop_
_entity.id
_entity.type
_entity.pdbx_description
1 polymer ?
#
loop_
_entity_poly.entity_id
_entity_poly.type
_entity_poly.pdbx_seq_one_letter_code
_entity_poly.pdbx_strand_id
1 'polypeptide(L)'
;TPFVQALTEAPDVIAFTFPLFWFGVPAMMKGWLERVFLSDTFYGGTRIYGNGGLAGKRAFAAFSLGAAQHMFGREGIHGELVDGMLRHFFQGTLGYVGLAVHRPFVAYQVARVDAQQRSAMLDDLRRYVRTLDRQPLMPMPDLAHFDESLRPR
;
A
#
# COMPACT_ATOMS: atom_id res chain seq x y z
N THR A 1 19.69 10.94 -2.61
CA THR A 1 19.88 9.72 -3.43
C THR A 1 19.01 9.78 -4.67
N PRO A 2 19.37 9.12 -5.77
CA PRO A 2 18.57 9.09 -7.00
C PRO A 2 17.12 8.63 -6.77
N PHE A 3 16.90 7.72 -5.84
CA PHE A 3 15.56 7.23 -5.50
C PHE A 3 14.69 8.28 -4.78
N VAL A 4 15.28 9.08 -3.91
CA VAL A 4 14.58 10.18 -3.23
C VAL A 4 14.15 11.22 -4.26
N GLN A 5 15.05 11.60 -5.15
CA GLN A 5 14.75 12.53 -6.24
C GLN A 5 13.66 11.97 -7.17
N ALA A 6 13.80 10.70 -7.59
CA ALA A 6 12.81 10.05 -8.43
C ALA A 6 11.40 10.03 -7.80
N LEU A 7 11.28 9.82 -6.49
CA LEU A 7 9.99 9.86 -5.79
C LEU A 7 9.42 11.29 -5.69
N THR A 8 10.29 12.27 -5.48
CA THR A 8 9.88 13.68 -5.37
C THR A 8 9.42 14.24 -6.72
N GLU A 9 10.12 13.87 -7.79
CA GLU A 9 9.84 14.28 -9.17
C GLU A 9 8.91 13.28 -9.89
N ALA A 10 8.59 12.14 -9.25
CA ALA A 10 7.83 11.05 -9.83
C ALA A 10 6.46 11.48 -10.33
N PRO A 11 5.93 10.75 -11.31
CA PRO A 11 4.55 10.88 -11.75
C PRO A 11 3.58 10.71 -10.57
N ASP A 12 2.34 11.07 -10.80
CA ASP A 12 1.28 11.14 -9.78
C ASP A 12 0.95 9.82 -9.07
N VAL A 13 1.41 8.68 -9.60
CA VAL A 13 1.09 7.34 -9.08
C VAL A 13 2.34 6.47 -8.93
N ILE A 14 2.52 5.88 -7.75
CA ILE A 14 3.57 4.91 -7.44
C ILE A 14 2.96 3.51 -7.30
N ALA A 15 3.47 2.55 -8.05
CA ALA A 15 3.04 1.15 -8.00
C ALA A 15 4.03 0.29 -7.21
N PHE A 16 3.51 -0.52 -6.29
CA PHE A 16 4.26 -1.53 -5.55
C PHE A 16 3.81 -2.92 -5.96
N THR A 17 4.69 -3.71 -6.56
CA THR A 17 4.37 -5.09 -6.97
C THR A 17 5.29 -6.08 -6.27
N PHE A 18 4.70 -7.06 -5.56
CA PHE A 18 5.47 -8.01 -4.76
C PHE A 18 4.68 -9.28 -4.44
N PRO A 19 5.36 -10.40 -4.18
CA PRO A 19 4.76 -11.53 -3.51
C PRO A 19 4.67 -11.26 -2.00
N LEU A 20 3.55 -11.64 -1.38
CA LEU A 20 3.40 -11.55 0.07
C LEU A 20 4.17 -12.69 0.75
N PHE A 21 5.07 -12.36 1.66
CA PHE A 21 5.82 -13.33 2.45
C PHE A 21 5.53 -13.13 3.93
N TRP A 22 5.10 -14.20 4.60
CA TRP A 22 4.77 -14.16 6.04
C TRP A 22 3.83 -13.00 6.39
N PHE A 23 2.78 -12.82 5.57
CA PHE A 23 1.81 -11.73 5.70
C PHE A 23 2.41 -10.31 5.70
N GLY A 24 3.58 -10.15 5.12
CA GLY A 24 4.27 -8.87 5.01
C GLY A 24 4.92 -8.67 3.65
N VAL A 25 5.50 -7.49 3.46
CA VAL A 25 6.29 -7.19 2.26
C VAL A 25 7.62 -7.94 2.29
N PRO A 26 8.21 -8.30 1.13
CA PRO A 26 9.53 -8.94 1.08
C PRO A 26 10.61 -8.10 1.78
N ALA A 27 11.59 -8.77 2.39
CA ALA A 27 12.68 -8.11 3.11
C ALA A 27 13.42 -7.06 2.27
N MET A 28 13.60 -7.32 0.97
CA MET A 28 14.23 -6.37 0.04
C MET A 28 13.40 -5.08 -0.08
N MET A 29 12.08 -5.20 -0.21
CA MET A 29 11.19 -4.03 -0.26
C MET A 29 11.18 -3.28 1.08
N LYS A 30 11.14 -3.99 2.20
CA LYS A 30 11.22 -3.38 3.53
C LYS A 30 12.52 -2.59 3.70
N GLY A 31 13.66 -3.17 3.32
CA GLY A 31 14.95 -2.50 3.36
C GLY A 31 15.04 -1.28 2.43
N TRP A 32 14.38 -1.34 1.27
CA TRP A 32 14.27 -0.19 0.37
C TRP A 32 13.46 0.95 1.01
N LEU A 33 12.29 0.63 1.58
CA LEU A 33 11.45 1.62 2.28
C LEU A 33 12.21 2.33 3.41
N GLU A 34 12.94 1.58 4.22
CA GLU A 34 13.73 2.12 5.35
C GLU A 34 14.85 3.07 4.91
N ARG A 35 15.38 2.87 3.71
CA ARG A 35 16.50 3.68 3.18
C ARG A 35 16.06 4.84 2.30
N VAL A 36 14.84 4.79 1.78
CA VAL A 36 14.32 5.79 0.83
C VAL A 36 13.35 6.76 1.52
N PHE A 37 12.49 6.26 2.41
CA PHE A 37 11.60 7.13 3.17
C PHE A 37 12.34 7.78 4.34
N LEU A 38 12.99 8.90 4.04
CA LEU A 38 13.88 9.61 4.96
C LEU A 38 13.10 10.61 5.82
N SER A 39 13.51 10.71 7.08
CA SER A 39 13.09 11.81 7.96
C SER A 39 13.46 13.16 7.34
N ASP A 40 12.72 14.18 7.69
CA ASP A 40 12.85 15.57 7.20
C ASP A 40 12.58 15.76 5.69
N THR A 41 12.67 14.68 4.90
CA THR A 41 12.31 14.71 3.48
C THR A 41 10.84 14.31 3.28
N PHE A 42 10.45 13.14 3.77
CA PHE A 42 9.10 12.58 3.55
C PHE A 42 8.22 12.63 4.80
N TYR A 43 8.79 12.66 5.99
CA TYR A 43 8.06 12.75 7.25
C TYR A 43 8.87 13.47 8.33
N GLY A 44 8.23 13.87 9.44
CA GLY A 44 8.86 14.47 10.60
C GLY A 44 7.91 15.44 11.34
N GLY A 45 7.86 15.37 12.67
CA GLY A 45 6.94 16.16 13.47
C GLY A 45 5.48 15.97 13.05
N THR A 46 4.79 17.03 12.70
CA THR A 46 3.41 17.00 12.16
C THR A 46 3.34 16.79 10.66
N ARG A 47 4.47 16.63 9.98
CA ARG A 47 4.57 16.35 8.54
C ARG A 47 4.38 14.86 8.27
N ILE A 48 3.17 14.37 8.52
CA ILE A 48 2.75 12.98 8.35
C ILE A 48 1.38 12.94 7.69
N TYR A 49 0.97 11.80 7.16
CA TYR A 49 -0.32 11.61 6.49
C TYR A 49 -0.60 12.72 5.47
N GLY A 50 -1.75 13.39 5.53
CA GLY A 50 -2.12 14.45 4.59
C GLY A 50 -1.11 15.60 4.46
N ASN A 51 -0.18 15.76 5.42
CA ASN A 51 0.92 16.72 5.39
C ASN A 51 2.28 16.10 5.05
N GLY A 52 2.34 14.80 4.75
CA GLY A 52 3.58 14.09 4.42
C GLY A 52 4.25 14.59 3.15
N GLY A 53 5.52 14.26 2.97
CA GLY A 53 6.32 14.76 1.86
C GLY A 53 5.88 14.28 0.47
N LEU A 54 5.03 13.25 0.40
CA LEU A 54 4.44 12.74 -0.83
C LEU A 54 2.94 13.08 -0.94
N ALA A 55 2.45 14.04 -0.13
CA ALA A 55 1.07 14.50 -0.24
C ALA A 55 0.76 15.01 -1.65
N GLY A 56 -0.44 14.70 -2.15
CA GLY A 56 -0.84 14.97 -3.53
C GLY A 56 -0.48 13.86 -4.52
N LYS A 57 0.35 12.89 -4.13
CA LYS A 57 0.65 11.70 -4.93
C LYS A 57 -0.18 10.50 -4.47
N ARG A 58 -0.35 9.53 -5.35
CA ARG A 58 -1.12 8.31 -5.10
C ARG A 58 -0.24 7.08 -5.14
N ALA A 59 -0.69 6.01 -4.49
CA ALA A 59 -0.05 4.71 -4.61
C ALA A 59 -1.09 3.60 -4.73
N PHE A 60 -0.69 2.49 -5.33
CA PHE A 60 -1.39 1.23 -5.20
C PHE A 60 -0.41 0.08 -5.06
N ALA A 61 -0.87 -1.02 -4.50
CA ALA A 61 -0.13 -2.28 -4.50
C ALA A 61 -0.87 -3.34 -5.31
N ALA A 62 -0.09 -4.16 -6.02
CA ALA A 62 -0.56 -5.40 -6.63
C ALA A 62 0.32 -6.52 -6.08
N PHE A 63 -0.27 -7.44 -5.30
CA PHE A 63 0.51 -8.49 -4.70
C PHE A 63 -0.15 -9.87 -4.82
N SER A 64 0.68 -10.90 -4.74
CA SER A 64 0.26 -12.28 -4.84
C SER A 64 0.52 -13.03 -3.53
N LEU A 65 -0.26 -14.06 -3.26
CA LEU A 65 -0.07 -14.96 -2.13
C LEU A 65 -0.57 -16.37 -2.43
N GLY A 66 -0.12 -17.34 -1.62
CA GLY A 66 -0.48 -18.75 -1.76
C GLY A 66 -1.81 -19.14 -1.11
N ALA A 67 -2.30 -18.37 -0.15
CA ALA A 67 -3.55 -18.66 0.57
C ALA A 67 -4.79 -18.32 -0.26
N ALA A 68 -5.90 -18.98 0.03
CA ALA A 68 -7.19 -18.75 -0.63
C ALA A 68 -7.90 -17.52 -0.07
N GLN A 69 -8.68 -16.86 -0.91
CA GLN A 69 -9.41 -15.65 -0.53
C GLN A 69 -10.34 -15.87 0.68
N HIS A 70 -11.07 -17.00 0.75
CA HIS A 70 -11.98 -17.31 1.84
C HIS A 70 -11.30 -17.48 3.22
N MET A 71 -9.97 -17.62 3.25
CA MET A 71 -9.22 -17.70 4.51
C MET A 71 -9.04 -16.33 5.18
N PHE A 72 -9.43 -15.25 4.49
CA PHE A 72 -9.34 -13.87 4.97
C PHE A 72 -10.73 -13.25 5.12
N GLY A 73 -10.79 -12.13 5.84
CA GLY A 73 -12.01 -11.43 6.18
C GLY A 73 -12.42 -11.67 7.63
N ARG A 74 -13.50 -11.05 8.05
CA ARG A 74 -13.98 -11.10 9.43
C ARG A 74 -14.15 -12.51 10.00
N GLU A 75 -14.62 -13.44 9.16
CA GLU A 75 -14.87 -14.84 9.53
C GLU A 75 -13.77 -15.79 9.02
N GLY A 76 -12.81 -15.28 8.28
CA GLY A 76 -11.68 -16.07 7.77
C GLY A 76 -10.69 -16.43 8.90
N ILE A 77 -10.08 -17.60 8.79
CA ILE A 77 -9.14 -18.11 9.81
C ILE A 77 -7.96 -17.13 10.09
N HIS A 78 -7.58 -16.33 9.09
CA HIS A 78 -6.49 -15.37 9.21
C HIS A 78 -6.95 -13.95 9.58
N GLY A 79 -8.27 -13.68 9.61
CA GLY A 79 -8.79 -12.33 9.81
C GLY A 79 -8.56 -11.41 8.60
N GLU A 80 -8.66 -10.12 8.80
CA GLU A 80 -8.57 -9.12 7.73
C GLU A 80 -7.13 -8.98 7.21
N LEU A 81 -6.94 -9.20 5.90
CA LEU A 81 -5.63 -9.09 5.27
C LEU A 81 -5.22 -7.64 5.06
N VAL A 82 -6.01 -6.89 4.30
CA VAL A 82 -5.65 -5.52 3.87
C VAL A 82 -5.81 -4.53 5.01
N ASP A 83 -7.00 -4.53 5.66
CA ASP A 83 -7.32 -3.59 6.72
C ASP A 83 -6.78 -4.02 8.11
N GLY A 84 -6.33 -5.26 8.23
CA GLY A 84 -5.74 -5.82 9.44
C GLY A 84 -4.23 -6.01 9.32
N MET A 85 -3.81 -7.16 8.80
CA MET A 85 -2.40 -7.57 8.77
C MET A 85 -1.49 -6.62 8.00
N LEU A 86 -1.97 -6.05 6.88
CA LEU A 86 -1.19 -5.13 6.04
C LEU A 86 -1.42 -3.64 6.35
N ARG A 87 -2.18 -3.34 7.39
CA ARG A 87 -2.42 -1.96 7.81
C ARG A 87 -1.13 -1.20 8.08
N HIS A 88 -0.12 -1.84 8.65
CA HIS A 88 1.20 -1.24 8.90
C HIS A 88 1.88 -0.79 7.61
N PHE A 89 1.69 -1.51 6.50
CA PHE A 89 2.25 -1.14 5.22
C PHE A 89 1.44 -0.03 4.55
N PHE A 90 0.13 -0.21 4.41
CA PHE A 90 -0.71 0.76 3.71
C PHE A 90 -0.89 2.07 4.47
N GLN A 91 -1.25 2.01 5.74
CA GLN A 91 -1.43 3.21 6.57
C GLN A 91 -0.10 3.65 7.20
N GLY A 92 0.58 2.74 7.89
CA GLY A 92 1.76 3.06 8.71
C GLY A 92 3.02 3.39 7.91
N THR A 93 3.07 3.03 6.63
CA THR A 93 4.21 3.31 5.74
C THR A 93 3.80 4.24 4.60
N LEU A 94 2.95 3.78 3.68
CA LEU A 94 2.60 4.56 2.49
C LEU A 94 1.77 5.80 2.84
N GLY A 95 0.72 5.64 3.64
CA GLY A 95 -0.09 6.75 4.10
C GLY A 95 0.69 7.71 4.98
N TYR A 96 1.57 7.21 5.84
CA TYR A 96 2.36 8.01 6.77
C TYR A 96 3.23 9.06 6.07
N VAL A 97 3.80 8.75 4.91
CA VAL A 97 4.58 9.70 4.10
C VAL A 97 3.72 10.58 3.18
N GLY A 98 2.40 10.46 3.27
CA GLY A 98 1.45 11.35 2.58
C GLY A 98 0.76 10.79 1.34
N LEU A 99 1.06 9.56 0.93
CA LEU A 99 0.45 8.96 -0.25
C LEU A 99 -1.05 8.69 -0.03
N ALA A 100 -1.88 9.06 -0.99
CA ALA A 100 -3.25 8.56 -1.09
C ALA A 100 -3.21 7.15 -1.69
N VAL A 101 -3.62 6.15 -0.91
CA VAL A 101 -3.43 4.74 -1.24
C VAL A 101 -4.74 4.13 -1.74
N HIS A 102 -4.74 3.65 -2.99
CA HIS A 102 -5.87 2.88 -3.51
C HIS A 102 -5.92 1.48 -2.89
N ARG A 103 -7.12 0.93 -2.73
CA ARG A 103 -7.28 -0.46 -2.33
C ARG A 103 -6.49 -1.38 -3.26
N PRO A 104 -5.68 -2.32 -2.73
CA PRO A 104 -4.76 -3.10 -3.54
C PRO A 104 -5.46 -4.11 -4.43
N PHE A 105 -4.80 -4.50 -5.50
CA PHE A 105 -5.11 -5.72 -6.25
C PHE A 105 -4.45 -6.92 -5.55
N VAL A 106 -5.22 -7.97 -5.31
CA VAL A 106 -4.74 -9.18 -4.62
C VAL A 106 -4.96 -10.40 -5.50
N ALA A 107 -3.86 -11.10 -5.85
CA ALA A 107 -3.91 -12.37 -6.55
C ALA A 107 -3.75 -13.53 -5.56
N TYR A 108 -4.87 -14.21 -5.26
CA TYR A 108 -4.90 -15.32 -4.32
C TYR A 108 -4.51 -16.66 -4.98
N GLN A 109 -4.00 -17.59 -4.19
CA GLN A 109 -3.69 -18.98 -4.58
C GLN A 109 -2.78 -19.14 -5.81
N VAL A 110 -1.90 -18.20 -6.09
CA VAL A 110 -1.11 -18.17 -7.34
C VAL A 110 -0.28 -19.43 -7.58
N ALA A 111 0.08 -20.18 -6.53
CA ALA A 111 0.81 -21.44 -6.64
C ALA A 111 -0.07 -22.64 -7.01
N ARG A 112 -1.41 -22.50 -6.94
CA ARG A 112 -2.37 -23.61 -7.13
C ARG A 112 -3.29 -23.40 -8.33
N VAL A 113 -3.21 -22.28 -9.01
CA VAL A 113 -4.02 -21.97 -10.19
C VAL A 113 -3.35 -22.50 -11.47
N ASP A 114 -4.16 -22.92 -12.43
CA ASP A 114 -3.69 -23.33 -13.75
C ASP A 114 -3.31 -22.14 -14.64
N ALA A 115 -2.84 -22.40 -15.85
CA ALA A 115 -2.40 -21.38 -16.79
C ALA A 115 -3.55 -20.46 -17.22
N GLN A 116 -4.76 -20.99 -17.40
CA GLN A 116 -5.94 -20.21 -17.79
C GLN A 116 -6.38 -19.27 -16.67
N GLN A 117 -6.44 -19.77 -15.43
CA GLN A 117 -6.77 -18.97 -14.25
C GLN A 117 -5.72 -17.85 -14.03
N ARG A 118 -4.43 -18.16 -14.24
CA ARG A 118 -3.36 -17.17 -14.15
C ARG A 118 -3.48 -16.09 -15.21
N SER A 119 -3.83 -16.45 -16.44
CA SER A 119 -4.11 -15.49 -17.50
C SER A 119 -5.28 -14.58 -17.14
N ALA A 120 -6.36 -15.13 -16.58
CA ALA A 120 -7.51 -14.36 -16.11
C ALA A 120 -7.13 -13.37 -15.00
N MET A 121 -6.27 -13.77 -14.05
CA MET A 121 -5.76 -12.86 -13.01
C MET A 121 -4.97 -11.69 -13.61
N LEU A 122 -4.18 -11.93 -14.65
CA LEU A 122 -3.46 -10.86 -15.34
C LEU A 122 -4.41 -9.91 -16.09
N ASP A 123 -5.49 -10.42 -16.66
CA ASP A 123 -6.51 -9.57 -17.29
C ASP A 123 -7.26 -8.74 -16.24
N ASP A 124 -7.54 -9.31 -15.08
CA ASP A 124 -8.12 -8.59 -13.96
C ASP A 124 -7.19 -7.47 -13.44
N LEU A 125 -5.89 -7.74 -13.34
CA LEU A 125 -4.89 -6.73 -13.00
C LEU A 125 -4.84 -5.61 -14.04
N ARG A 126 -4.86 -5.95 -15.34
CA ARG A 126 -4.90 -4.94 -16.41
C ARG A 126 -6.14 -4.06 -16.30
N ARG A 127 -7.29 -4.66 -16.01
CA ARG A 127 -8.56 -3.95 -15.80
C ARG A 127 -8.47 -3.05 -14.56
N TYR A 128 -7.94 -3.55 -13.46
CA TYR A 128 -7.72 -2.79 -12.23
C TYR A 128 -6.87 -1.54 -12.50
N VAL A 129 -5.72 -1.69 -13.18
CA VAL A 129 -4.83 -0.56 -13.48
C VAL A 129 -5.51 0.47 -14.41
N ARG A 130 -6.23 0.01 -15.44
CA ARG A 130 -6.98 0.90 -16.36
C ARG A 130 -8.11 1.67 -15.69
N THR A 131 -8.62 1.15 -14.59
CA THR A 131 -9.71 1.78 -13.82
C THR A 131 -9.25 2.28 -12.46
N LEU A 132 -7.95 2.55 -12.29
CA LEU A 132 -7.35 2.93 -11.01
C LEU A 132 -8.05 4.15 -10.38
N ASP A 133 -8.41 5.14 -11.19
CA ASP A 133 -9.10 6.35 -10.72
C ASP A 133 -10.49 6.07 -10.12
N ARG A 134 -11.07 4.91 -10.42
CA ARG A 134 -12.36 4.44 -9.87
C ARG A 134 -12.19 3.52 -8.66
N GLN A 135 -10.95 3.07 -8.38
CA GLN A 135 -10.69 2.23 -7.21
C GLN A 135 -10.77 3.08 -5.94
N PRO A 136 -11.43 2.58 -4.89
CA PRO A 136 -11.57 3.33 -3.65
C PRO A 136 -10.21 3.56 -3.00
N LEU A 137 -10.07 4.71 -2.36
CA LEU A 137 -8.93 5.01 -1.50
C LEU A 137 -9.12 4.35 -0.13
N MET A 138 -8.03 3.93 0.47
CA MET A 138 -8.01 3.47 1.85
C MET A 138 -8.13 4.67 2.80
N PRO A 139 -8.89 4.53 3.90
CA PRO A 139 -9.00 5.60 4.88
C PRO A 139 -7.66 5.86 5.57
N MET A 140 -7.33 7.13 5.74
CA MET A 140 -6.14 7.59 6.46
C MET A 140 -6.56 8.51 7.61
N PRO A 141 -5.73 8.62 8.67
CA PRO A 141 -5.97 9.59 9.72
C PRO A 141 -6.10 11.01 9.18
N ASP A 142 -7.13 11.73 9.61
CA ASP A 142 -7.31 13.14 9.31
C ASP A 142 -6.71 13.98 10.45
N LEU A 143 -5.65 14.71 10.15
CA LEU A 143 -4.92 15.53 11.12
C LEU A 143 -5.77 16.68 11.68
N ALA A 144 -6.87 17.04 11.04
CA ALA A 144 -7.80 18.06 11.59
C ALA A 144 -8.43 17.62 12.94
N HIS A 145 -8.47 16.33 13.21
CA HIS A 145 -8.97 15.77 14.47
C HIS A 145 -7.93 15.75 15.61
N PHE A 146 -6.74 16.29 15.38
CA PHE A 146 -5.64 16.26 16.34
C PHE A 146 -5.10 17.67 16.59
N ASP A 147 -4.53 17.89 17.79
CA ASP A 147 -3.83 19.13 18.15
C ASP A 147 -2.38 19.13 17.62
N GLU A 148 -1.63 20.17 17.90
CA GLU A 148 -0.22 20.32 17.48
C GLU A 148 0.71 19.26 18.08
N SER A 149 0.31 18.63 19.18
CA SER A 149 1.00 17.52 19.82
C SER A 149 0.48 16.15 19.36
N LEU A 150 -0.37 16.10 18.32
CA LEU A 150 -1.03 14.92 17.77
C LEU A 150 -1.92 14.19 18.78
N ARG A 151 -2.49 14.91 19.75
CA ARG A 151 -3.49 14.39 20.68
C ARG A 151 -4.89 14.57 20.07
N PRO A 152 -5.79 13.61 20.25
CA PRO A 152 -7.19 13.79 19.83
C PRO A 152 -7.80 15.07 20.45
N ARG A 153 -8.53 15.80 19.63
CA ARG A 153 -9.29 16.99 20.04
C ARG A 153 -10.64 16.62 20.64
#